data_7c039305adcde93ad311e747858b6a90
#
_entry.id   7c039305adcde93ad311e747858b6a90
#
_cell.length_a   1.000
_cell.length_b   1.000
_cell.length_c   1.000
_cell.angle_alpha   90.00
_cell.angle_beta   90.00
_cell.angle_gamma   90.00
#
_symmetry.space_group_name_H-M   'P 1'
#
loop_
_entity.id
_entity.type
_entity.pdbx_description
1 polymer ?
#
loop_
_entity_poly.entity_id
_entity_poly.type
_entity_poly.pdbx_seq_one_letter_code
_entity_poly.pdbx_strand_id
1 'polypeptide(L)'
;MVGGGLAAGMTVAETVVKEAMEEANVPEALAATAIPAGSVSFFHRSGRGLFPNTEFVFDLELPESFQPGNNDGEVSGFELTPVKDIVGIITSQVDRVSIFDLAHHHHQQFLMFSIPRTTK
;
A
#
# COMPACT_ATOMS: atom_id res chain seq x y z
N MET A 1 -5.09 0.81 2.68
CA MET A 1 -3.92 0.39 1.89
C MET A 1 -2.98 1.56 1.85
N VAL A 2 -1.71 1.32 2.11
CA VAL A 2 -0.63 2.31 2.13
C VAL A 2 0.39 1.86 1.08
N GLY A 3 0.99 2.76 0.36
CA GLY A 3 1.99 2.39 -0.65
C GLY A 3 2.86 3.57 -1.06
N GLY A 4 4.09 3.29 -1.43
CA GLY A 4 5.04 4.32 -1.83
C GLY A 4 6.18 3.80 -2.69
N GLY A 5 6.96 4.72 -3.21
CA GLY A 5 8.11 4.43 -4.03
C GLY A 5 9.34 4.06 -3.22
N LEU A 6 10.07 3.04 -3.66
CA LEU A 6 11.33 2.67 -3.06
C LEU A 6 12.41 3.71 -3.40
N ALA A 7 12.81 4.49 -2.42
CA ALA A 7 13.84 5.51 -2.60
C ALA A 7 15.24 4.89 -2.66
N ALA A 8 16.12 5.52 -3.44
CA ALA A 8 17.52 5.09 -3.51
C ALA A 8 18.19 5.16 -2.13
N GLY A 9 18.82 4.07 -1.73
CA GLY A 9 19.52 3.95 -0.45
C GLY A 9 18.66 3.46 0.71
N MET A 10 17.36 3.27 0.51
CA MET A 10 16.45 2.66 1.51
C MET A 10 16.19 1.19 1.18
N THR A 11 16.05 0.40 2.20
CA THR A 11 15.54 -0.97 2.07
C THR A 11 14.01 -0.96 1.92
N VAL A 12 13.44 -2.05 1.42
CA VAL A 12 11.99 -2.21 1.33
C VAL A 12 11.33 -2.08 2.71
N ALA A 13 11.93 -2.69 3.74
CA ALA A 13 11.40 -2.64 5.11
C ALA A 13 11.38 -1.21 5.67
N GLU A 14 12.46 -0.45 5.49
CA GLU A 14 12.50 0.96 5.91
C GLU A 14 11.46 1.81 5.18
N THR A 15 11.26 1.54 3.88
CA THR A 15 10.24 2.24 3.11
C THR A 15 8.83 1.91 3.62
N VAL A 16 8.53 0.63 3.90
CA VAL A 16 7.23 0.21 4.49
C VAL A 16 6.94 0.98 5.78
N VAL A 17 7.92 1.06 6.68
CA VAL A 17 7.77 1.76 7.96
C VAL A 17 7.53 3.26 7.74
N LYS A 18 8.32 3.88 6.88
CA LYS A 18 8.21 5.31 6.56
C LYS A 18 6.82 5.66 6.02
N GLU A 19 6.39 4.99 4.97
CA GLU A 19 5.10 5.28 4.31
C GLU A 19 3.90 4.95 5.21
N ALA A 20 3.97 3.88 5.99
CA ALA A 20 2.93 3.57 6.97
C ALA A 20 2.74 4.68 8.01
N MET A 21 3.83 5.33 8.41
CA MET A 21 3.79 6.45 9.33
C MET A 21 3.28 7.72 8.63
N GLU A 22 3.75 8.03 7.44
CA GLU A 22 3.40 9.24 6.70
C GLU A 22 1.93 9.20 6.22
N GLU A 23 1.49 8.11 5.60
CA GLU A 23 0.15 8.03 5.03
C GLU A 23 -0.95 7.61 6.02
N ALA A 24 -0.63 6.83 7.05
CA ALA A 24 -1.64 6.27 7.95
C ALA A 24 -1.36 6.48 9.45
N ASN A 25 -0.31 7.21 9.80
CA ASN A 25 0.10 7.46 11.19
C ASN A 25 0.31 6.17 12.00
N VAL A 26 0.79 5.11 11.35
CA VAL A 26 1.12 3.86 12.02
C VAL A 26 2.42 4.03 12.79
N PRO A 27 2.45 3.76 14.11
CA PRO A 27 3.68 3.85 14.89
C PRO A 27 4.77 2.92 14.33
N GLU A 28 6.03 3.39 14.31
CA GLU A 28 7.18 2.66 13.79
C GLU A 28 7.27 1.23 14.33
N ALA A 29 7.12 1.06 15.65
CA ALA A 29 7.18 -0.25 16.29
C ALA A 29 6.10 -1.23 15.78
N LEU A 30 4.94 -0.70 15.37
CA LEU A 30 3.86 -1.49 14.79
C LEU A 30 4.13 -1.75 13.30
N ALA A 31 4.52 -0.74 12.54
CA ALA A 31 4.84 -0.87 11.12
C ALA A 31 5.99 -1.87 10.88
N ALA A 32 6.97 -1.92 11.79
CA ALA A 32 8.08 -2.87 11.74
C ALA A 32 7.66 -4.35 11.90
N THR A 33 6.42 -4.62 12.31
CA THR A 33 5.86 -5.99 12.38
C THR A 33 5.24 -6.46 11.06
N ALA A 34 5.27 -5.64 10.01
CA ALA A 34 4.74 -6.00 8.70
C ALA A 34 5.44 -7.24 8.14
N ILE A 35 4.67 -8.19 7.61
CA ILE A 35 5.15 -9.48 7.12
C ILE A 35 5.12 -9.48 5.60
N PRO A 36 6.23 -9.83 4.91
CA PRO A 36 6.22 -9.98 3.46
C PRO A 36 5.19 -11.01 3.01
N ALA A 37 4.30 -10.62 2.10
CA ALA A 37 3.24 -11.46 1.57
C ALA A 37 3.43 -11.84 0.09
N GLY A 38 4.39 -11.23 -0.60
CA GLY A 38 4.70 -11.53 -1.99
C GLY A 38 5.07 -10.32 -2.82
N SER A 39 4.96 -10.46 -4.12
CA SER A 39 5.16 -9.35 -5.06
C SER A 39 4.26 -9.45 -6.27
N VAL A 40 3.93 -8.32 -6.86
CA VAL A 40 3.19 -8.21 -8.13
C VAL A 40 4.05 -7.44 -9.12
N SER A 41 4.22 -8.00 -10.33
CA SER A 41 4.96 -7.34 -11.39
C SER A 41 4.07 -7.13 -12.61
N PHE A 42 4.15 -5.94 -13.19
CA PHE A 42 3.39 -5.57 -14.37
C PHE A 42 4.13 -4.53 -15.21
N PHE A 43 3.68 -4.35 -16.45
CA PHE A 43 4.16 -3.29 -17.31
C PHE A 43 3.15 -2.15 -17.35
N HIS A 44 3.62 -0.95 -17.06
CA HIS A 44 2.86 0.27 -17.23
C HIS A 44 3.26 0.99 -18.53
N ARG A 45 2.29 1.43 -19.33
CA ARG A 45 2.54 2.23 -20.53
C ARG A 45 2.29 3.71 -20.23
N SER A 46 3.29 4.53 -20.49
CA SER A 46 3.14 5.99 -20.46
C SER A 46 3.53 6.60 -21.80
N GLY A 47 3.37 7.90 -21.96
CA GLY A 47 3.85 8.64 -23.15
C GLY A 47 5.36 8.53 -23.39
N ARG A 48 6.14 8.09 -22.40
CA ARG A 48 7.59 7.89 -22.47
C ARG A 48 8.01 6.45 -22.78
N GLY A 49 7.07 5.51 -22.84
CA GLY A 49 7.35 4.11 -23.16
C GLY A 49 6.72 3.11 -22.19
N LEU A 50 7.27 1.90 -22.18
CA LEU A 50 6.89 0.79 -21.33
C LEU A 50 7.82 0.73 -20.10
N PHE A 51 7.21 0.74 -18.91
CA PHE A 51 7.94 0.68 -17.65
C PHE A 51 7.61 -0.62 -16.92
N PRO A 52 8.61 -1.44 -16.61
CA PRO A 52 8.42 -2.58 -15.72
C PRO A 52 8.28 -2.07 -14.28
N ASN A 53 7.21 -2.45 -13.61
CA ASN A 53 7.00 -2.19 -12.19
C ASN A 53 7.00 -3.50 -11.42
N THR A 54 7.52 -3.46 -10.20
CA THR A 54 7.38 -4.53 -9.22
C THR A 54 6.95 -3.92 -7.90
N GLU A 55 5.86 -4.43 -7.34
CA GLU A 55 5.33 -4.04 -6.05
C GLU A 55 5.57 -5.15 -5.05
N PHE A 56 6.23 -4.83 -3.94
CA PHE A 56 6.41 -5.73 -2.81
C PHE A 56 5.21 -5.59 -1.88
N VAL A 57 4.55 -6.71 -1.59
CA VAL A 57 3.33 -6.75 -0.80
C VAL A 57 3.65 -7.18 0.63
N PHE A 58 3.06 -6.47 1.59
CA PHE A 58 3.20 -6.74 3.01
C PHE A 58 1.83 -6.79 3.68
N ASP A 59 1.68 -7.70 4.62
CA ASP A 59 0.54 -7.75 5.54
C ASP A 59 0.94 -7.11 6.87
N LEU A 60 0.11 -6.20 7.36
CA LEU A 60 0.26 -5.58 8.66
C LEU A 60 -1.00 -5.78 9.50
N GLU A 61 -0.85 -6.43 10.64
CA GLU A 61 -1.93 -6.58 11.60
C GLU A 61 -2.02 -5.32 12.48
N LEU A 62 -3.17 -4.65 12.45
CA LEU A 62 -3.43 -3.47 13.27
C LEU A 62 -4.40 -3.82 14.42
N PRO A 63 -4.21 -3.26 15.62
CA PRO A 63 -5.19 -3.39 16.70
C PRO A 63 -6.58 -2.88 16.27
N GLU A 64 -7.64 -3.52 16.74
CA GLU A 64 -9.02 -3.11 16.44
C GLU A 64 -9.31 -1.65 16.83
N SER A 65 -8.64 -1.17 17.88
CA SER A 65 -8.75 0.21 18.36
C SER A 65 -7.92 1.23 17.56
N PHE A 66 -7.09 0.77 16.60
CA PHE A 66 -6.24 1.65 15.81
C PHE A 66 -7.09 2.55 14.91
N GLN A 67 -6.83 3.85 14.97
CA GLN A 67 -7.44 4.84 14.07
C GLN A 67 -6.36 5.43 13.17
N PRO A 68 -6.43 5.17 11.86
CA PRO A 68 -5.47 5.76 10.94
C PRO A 68 -5.64 7.28 10.83
N GLY A 69 -4.54 7.97 10.60
CA GLY A 69 -4.50 9.41 10.38
C GLY A 69 -3.60 9.75 9.21
N ASN A 70 -4.01 10.68 8.37
CA ASN A 70 -3.22 11.17 7.25
C ASN A 70 -2.27 12.28 7.73
N ASN A 71 -0.97 12.08 7.61
CA ASN A 71 0.03 13.06 8.05
C ASN A 71 0.61 13.91 6.91
N ASP A 72 0.60 13.40 5.68
CA ASP A 72 1.23 14.07 4.53
C ASP A 72 0.21 14.71 3.56
N GLY A 73 -1.07 14.38 3.70
CA GLY A 73 -2.15 14.91 2.86
C GLY A 73 -2.36 14.14 1.56
N GLU A 74 -1.64 13.04 1.33
CA GLU A 74 -1.77 12.23 0.10
C GLU A 74 -3.01 11.32 0.13
N VAL A 75 -3.46 10.94 1.33
CA VAL A 75 -4.62 10.06 1.52
C VAL A 75 -5.90 10.88 1.75
N SER A 76 -6.92 10.66 0.95
CA SER A 76 -8.20 11.35 1.07
C SER A 76 -9.10 10.82 2.19
N GLY A 77 -8.89 9.59 2.65
CA GLY A 77 -9.67 8.96 3.72
C GLY A 77 -9.35 7.48 3.91
N PHE A 78 -9.91 6.94 4.99
CA PHE A 78 -9.72 5.53 5.36
C PHE A 78 -11.09 4.86 5.50
N GLU A 79 -11.20 3.66 4.97
CA GLU A 79 -12.39 2.83 5.07
C GLU A 79 -11.98 1.40 5.44
N LEU A 80 -12.66 0.83 6.43
CA LEU A 80 -12.50 -0.58 6.79
C LEU A 80 -13.46 -1.42 5.95
N THR A 81 -12.92 -2.11 4.95
CA THR A 81 -13.71 -2.90 4.01
C THR A 81 -13.45 -4.40 4.21
N PRO A 82 -14.50 -5.24 4.34
CA PRO A 82 -14.33 -6.69 4.40
C PRO A 82 -13.60 -7.23 3.17
N VAL A 83 -12.66 -8.15 3.37
CA VAL A 83 -11.81 -8.71 2.29
C VAL A 83 -12.65 -9.29 1.14
N LYS A 84 -13.79 -9.94 1.46
CA LYS A 84 -14.71 -10.48 0.45
C LYS A 84 -15.27 -9.43 -0.52
N ASP A 85 -15.36 -8.17 -0.08
CA ASP A 85 -15.94 -7.08 -0.85
C ASP A 85 -14.87 -6.36 -1.70
N ILE A 86 -13.58 -6.48 -1.33
CA ILE A 86 -12.45 -5.86 -2.04
C ILE A 86 -12.35 -6.36 -3.48
N VAL A 87 -12.56 -7.66 -3.71
CA VAL A 87 -12.52 -8.23 -5.07
C VAL A 87 -13.57 -7.58 -5.99
N GLY A 88 -14.78 -7.35 -5.45
CA GLY A 88 -15.84 -6.67 -6.18
C GLY A 88 -15.48 -5.20 -6.51
N ILE A 89 -14.84 -4.50 -5.56
CA ILE A 89 -14.38 -3.14 -5.76
C ILE A 89 -13.31 -3.08 -6.84
N ILE A 90 -12.29 -3.93 -6.76
CA ILE A 90 -11.21 -3.99 -7.76
C ILE A 90 -11.77 -4.29 -9.16
N THR A 91 -12.64 -5.29 -9.28
CA THR A 91 -13.18 -5.69 -10.58
C THR A 91 -14.16 -4.68 -11.19
N SER A 92 -14.87 -3.91 -10.37
CA SER A 92 -15.79 -2.88 -10.84
C SER A 92 -15.10 -1.60 -11.28
N GLN A 93 -13.85 -1.38 -10.89
CA GLN A 93 -13.09 -0.17 -11.16
C GLN A 93 -12.07 -0.30 -12.30
N VAL A 94 -12.05 -1.43 -13.01
CA VAL A 94 -11.10 -1.71 -14.09
C VAL A 94 -11.07 -0.62 -15.20
N ASP A 95 -12.13 0.16 -15.33
CA ASP A 95 -12.20 1.25 -16.32
C ASP A 95 -12.00 2.67 -15.75
N ARG A 96 -11.83 2.86 -14.45
CA ARG A 96 -11.96 4.22 -13.89
C ARG A 96 -10.83 4.74 -13.04
N VAL A 97 -10.09 3.90 -12.33
CA VAL A 97 -8.94 4.36 -11.56
C VAL A 97 -7.98 3.21 -11.49
N SER A 98 -6.85 3.36 -12.07
CA SER A 98 -5.73 2.59 -11.65
C SER A 98 -5.53 2.89 -10.15
N ILE A 99 -5.72 1.90 -9.31
CA ILE A 99 -5.17 1.90 -7.95
C ILE A 99 -3.67 2.23 -8.02
N PHE A 100 -3.13 2.19 -9.19
CA PHE A 100 -1.75 2.39 -9.61
C PHE A 100 -1.46 3.79 -10.19
N ASP A 101 -2.44 4.67 -10.32
CA ASP A 101 -2.23 6.02 -10.86
C ASP A 101 -1.50 6.96 -9.89
N LEU A 102 -1.46 6.62 -8.60
CA LEU A 102 -0.65 7.31 -7.59
C LEU A 102 0.84 7.00 -7.69
N ALA A 103 1.19 6.00 -8.48
CA ALA A 103 2.54 5.48 -8.60
C ALA A 103 3.36 6.04 -9.77
N HIS A 104 3.13 7.26 -10.18
CA HIS A 104 3.63 7.79 -11.45
C HIS A 104 5.14 8.04 -11.55
N HIS A 105 5.94 7.84 -10.51
CA HIS A 105 7.34 8.28 -10.55
C HIS A 105 8.41 7.26 -10.18
N HIS A 106 8.09 6.07 -9.70
CA HIS A 106 9.10 5.10 -9.26
C HIS A 106 8.95 3.73 -9.93
N HIS A 107 10.07 3.11 -10.26
CA HIS A 107 10.10 1.79 -10.93
C HIS A 107 9.86 0.60 -9.97
N GLN A 108 9.89 0.82 -8.67
CA GLN A 108 9.64 -0.17 -7.64
C GLN A 108 8.77 0.44 -6.54
N GLN A 109 7.76 -0.28 -6.13
CA GLN A 109 6.79 0.17 -5.16
C GLN A 109 6.47 -0.95 -4.18
N PHE A 110 5.88 -0.61 -3.06
CA PHE A 110 5.29 -1.60 -2.18
C PHE A 110 3.82 -1.27 -1.91
N LEU A 111 3.07 -2.31 -1.63
CA LEU A 111 1.68 -2.24 -1.22
C LEU A 111 1.56 -2.87 0.15
N MET A 112 0.92 -2.20 1.08
CA MET A 112 0.64 -2.74 2.38
C MET A 112 -0.88 -2.91 2.57
N PHE A 113 -1.29 -4.12 2.91
CA PHE A 113 -2.66 -4.41 3.31
C PHE A 113 -2.72 -4.56 4.83
N SER A 114 -3.70 -3.92 5.44
CA SER A 114 -4.01 -4.13 6.86
C SER A 114 -5.10 -5.19 6.98
N ILE A 115 -4.85 -6.23 7.77
CA ILE A 115 -5.81 -7.27 8.07
C ILE A 115 -6.23 -7.11 9.54
N PRO A 116 -7.51 -6.86 9.85
CA PRO A 116 -7.97 -6.82 11.24
C PRO A 116 -7.84 -8.19 11.88
N ARG A 117 -7.44 -8.21 13.14
CA ARG A 117 -7.45 -9.44 13.92
C ARG A 117 -8.89 -9.92 14.10
N THR A 118 -9.24 -11.01 13.45
CA THR A 118 -10.48 -11.73 13.79
C THR A 118 -10.27 -12.45 15.11
N THR A 119 -10.79 -11.89 16.18
CA THR A 119 -11.02 -12.66 17.41
C THR A 119 -11.99 -13.78 17.09
N LYS A 120 -11.52 -15.02 17.24
CA LYS A 120 -12.41 -16.19 17.25
C LYS A 120 -13.30 -16.17 18.48
#